data_c73680a3ccd7244b02fc150aee927013
#
_entry.id   c73680a3ccd7244b02fc150aee927013
#
_cell.length_a   1.000
_cell.length_b   1.000
_cell.length_c   1.000
_cell.angle_alpha   90.00
_cell.angle_beta   90.00
_cell.angle_gamma   90.00
#
_symmetry.space_group_name_H-M   'P 1'
#
loop_
_entity.id
_entity.type
_entity.pdbx_description
1 polymer ?
#
loop_
_entity_poly.entity_id
_entity_poly.type
_entity_poly.pdbx_seq_one_letter_code
_entity_poly.pdbx_strand_id
1 'polypeptide(L)'
;GNGIPMELQIRCGLECVGVPDIYLIEIIGNLLDNAMEEVMERGRKEEIIFSVFRDLDKCCITVSNEHDRIAYDEYSHFFDPDFSSRGEGRGLGLPYIRKIVKRYGGTIQVGNIALKKKNYFSVSVHI
;
A
#
# COMPACT_ATOMS: atom_id res chain seq x y z
N GLY A 1 -17.55 8.11 -2.51
CA GLY A 1 -17.08 7.35 -1.67
C GLY A 1 -17.60 7.22 -0.27
N ASN A 2 -16.74 6.75 0.55
CA ASN A 2 -17.05 6.42 1.94
C ASN A 2 -16.76 7.57 2.90
N GLY A 3 -16.58 8.78 2.39
CA GLY A 3 -16.20 9.92 3.20
C GLY A 3 -14.76 9.89 3.69
N ILE A 4 -13.94 8.97 3.21
CA ILE A 4 -12.54 8.90 3.56
C ILE A 4 -11.77 9.90 2.69
N PRO A 5 -11.07 10.88 3.29
CA PRO A 5 -10.27 11.80 2.49
C PRO A 5 -9.09 11.07 1.85
N MET A 6 -8.87 11.35 0.56
CA MET A 6 -7.78 10.73 -0.18
C MET A 6 -7.04 11.80 -0.96
N GLU A 7 -5.72 11.83 -0.81
CA GLU A 7 -4.86 12.70 -1.59
C GLU A 7 -4.12 11.86 -2.64
N LEU A 8 -4.10 12.35 -3.87
CA LEU A 8 -3.42 11.70 -4.98
C LEU A 8 -2.20 12.51 -5.39
N GLN A 9 -1.04 11.87 -5.42
CA GLN A 9 0.22 12.48 -5.83
C GLN A 9 0.81 11.64 -6.95
N ILE A 10 0.30 11.82 -8.16
CA ILE A 10 0.74 11.04 -9.31
C ILE A 10 1.70 11.88 -10.14
N ARG A 11 2.98 11.49 -10.16
CA ARG A 11 4.06 12.25 -10.79
C ARG A 11 4.66 11.57 -12.01
N CYS A 12 4.23 10.35 -12.31
CA CYS A 12 4.64 9.64 -13.52
C CYS A 12 3.57 8.64 -13.91
N GLY A 13 3.60 8.21 -15.15
CA GLY A 13 2.74 7.14 -15.61
C GLY A 13 3.34 5.77 -15.32
N LEU A 14 2.56 4.74 -15.55
CA LEU A 14 2.96 3.36 -15.34
C LEU A 14 3.26 2.61 -16.64
N GLU A 15 3.18 3.28 -17.76
CA GLU A 15 3.32 2.66 -19.08
C GLU A 15 4.72 2.11 -19.36
N CYS A 16 5.73 2.60 -18.64
CA CYS A 16 7.10 2.13 -18.79
C CYS A 16 7.47 1.01 -17.83
N VAL A 17 6.51 0.58 -16.99
CA VAL A 17 6.76 -0.50 -16.05
C VAL A 17 6.61 -1.82 -16.78
N GLY A 18 7.61 -2.70 -16.64
CA GLY A 18 7.62 -4.00 -17.33
C GLY A 18 6.70 -5.04 -16.68
N VAL A 19 5.61 -4.63 -16.08
CA VAL A 19 4.65 -5.50 -15.40
C VAL A 19 3.32 -5.45 -16.17
N PRO A 20 2.71 -6.60 -16.46
CA PRO A 20 1.41 -6.60 -17.13
C PRO A 20 0.37 -5.78 -16.36
N ASP A 21 -0.49 -5.09 -17.09
CA ASP A 21 -1.50 -4.20 -16.52
C ASP A 21 -2.38 -4.90 -15.47
N ILE A 22 -2.72 -6.16 -15.70
CA ILE A 22 -3.56 -6.89 -14.77
C ILE A 22 -2.93 -6.99 -13.38
N TYR A 23 -1.61 -7.16 -13.33
CA TYR A 23 -0.90 -7.23 -12.05
C TYR A 23 -0.74 -5.86 -11.42
N LEU A 24 -0.56 -4.81 -12.23
CA LEU A 24 -0.53 -3.44 -11.70
C LEU A 24 -1.87 -3.08 -11.07
N ILE A 25 -2.97 -3.46 -11.71
CA ILE A 25 -4.31 -3.24 -11.18
C ILE A 25 -4.48 -3.99 -9.85
N GLU A 26 -4.01 -5.24 -9.78
CA GLU A 26 -4.11 -6.00 -8.54
C GLU A 26 -3.26 -5.39 -7.42
N ILE A 27 -2.04 -4.95 -7.74
CA ILE A 27 -1.17 -4.31 -6.76
C ILE A 27 -1.83 -3.06 -6.20
N ILE A 28 -2.21 -2.15 -7.07
CA ILE A 28 -2.78 -0.87 -6.67
C ILE A 28 -4.11 -1.07 -5.94
N GLY A 29 -4.98 -1.90 -6.50
CA GLY A 29 -6.28 -2.17 -5.91
C GLY A 29 -6.18 -2.77 -4.52
N ASN A 30 -5.29 -3.74 -4.33
CA ASN A 30 -5.14 -4.37 -3.01
C ASN A 30 -4.50 -3.43 -1.99
N LEU A 31 -3.54 -2.62 -2.41
CA LEU A 31 -2.93 -1.63 -1.50
C LEU A 31 -3.99 -0.61 -1.04
N LEU A 32 -4.80 -0.12 -1.96
CA LEU A 32 -5.86 0.83 -1.62
C LEU A 32 -6.94 0.20 -0.75
N ASP A 33 -7.35 -1.02 -1.08
CA ASP A 33 -8.36 -1.74 -0.29
C ASP A 33 -7.88 -1.96 1.14
N ASN A 34 -6.63 -2.37 1.32
CA ASN A 34 -6.07 -2.56 2.65
C ASN A 34 -6.08 -1.28 3.46
N ALA A 35 -5.69 -0.16 2.85
CA ALA A 35 -5.68 1.13 3.53
C ALA A 35 -7.09 1.58 3.88
N MET A 36 -8.04 1.43 2.96
CA MET A 36 -9.43 1.81 3.18
C MET A 36 -10.08 0.98 4.28
N GLU A 37 -9.84 -0.34 4.29
CA GLU A 37 -10.37 -1.21 5.33
C GLU A 37 -9.82 -0.83 6.70
N GLU A 38 -8.53 -0.52 6.77
CA GLU A 38 -7.92 -0.11 8.04
C GLU A 38 -8.53 1.18 8.56
N VAL A 39 -8.70 2.17 7.70
CA VAL A 39 -9.32 3.44 8.09
C VAL A 39 -10.75 3.21 8.56
N MET A 40 -11.50 2.38 7.85
CA MET A 40 -12.88 2.09 8.20
C MET A 40 -13.00 1.35 9.53
N GLU A 41 -12.11 0.38 9.79
CA GLU A 41 -12.09 -0.35 11.05
C GLU A 41 -11.78 0.55 12.24
N ARG A 42 -10.92 1.55 12.05
CA ARG A 42 -10.59 2.49 13.11
C ARG A 42 -11.73 3.46 13.40
N GLY A 43 -12.70 3.59 12.48
CA GLY A 43 -13.88 4.44 12.67
C GLY A 43 -13.60 5.93 12.72
N ARG A 44 -12.46 6.38 12.22
CA ARG A 44 -12.08 7.78 12.18
C ARG A 44 -11.98 8.25 10.75
N LYS A 45 -12.18 9.54 10.52
CA LYS A 45 -11.98 10.14 9.20
C LYS A 45 -10.51 10.45 8.99
N GLU A 46 -9.72 9.41 8.82
CA GLU A 46 -8.29 9.53 8.63
C GLU A 46 -7.94 9.49 7.16
N GLU A 47 -6.90 10.22 6.79
CA GLU A 47 -6.53 10.42 5.38
C GLU A 47 -5.74 9.26 4.83
N ILE A 48 -5.97 8.96 3.55
CA ILE A 48 -5.14 8.06 2.76
C ILE A 48 -4.39 8.90 1.72
N ILE A 49 -3.10 8.66 1.56
CA ILE A 49 -2.29 9.30 0.52
C ILE A 49 -1.81 8.22 -0.43
N PHE A 50 -2.15 8.38 -1.70
CA PHE A 50 -1.69 7.48 -2.77
C PHE A 50 -0.70 8.26 -3.62
N SER A 51 0.51 7.73 -3.80
CA SER A 51 1.51 8.39 -4.62
C SER A 51 2.17 7.44 -5.59
N VAL A 52 2.51 7.97 -6.77
CA VAL A 52 3.26 7.26 -7.80
C VAL A 52 4.35 8.21 -8.27
N PHE A 53 5.59 7.79 -8.17
CA PHE A 53 6.72 8.58 -8.66
C PHE A 53 7.82 7.65 -9.15
N ARG A 54 8.73 8.22 -9.93
CA ARG A 54 9.87 7.46 -10.44
C ARG A 54 11.07 7.70 -9.53
N ASP A 55 11.73 6.61 -9.16
CA ASP A 55 12.97 6.64 -8.39
C ASP A 55 14.01 5.85 -9.19
N LEU A 56 14.92 6.57 -9.82
CA LEU A 56 15.89 6.00 -10.75
C LEU A 56 15.14 5.30 -11.90
N ASP A 57 15.39 4.01 -12.10
CA ASP A 57 14.74 3.23 -13.14
C ASP A 57 13.50 2.47 -12.66
N LYS A 58 13.11 2.71 -11.41
CA LYS A 58 11.97 2.02 -10.81
C LYS A 58 10.79 2.96 -10.60
N CYS A 59 9.60 2.40 -10.68
CA CYS A 59 8.39 3.12 -10.32
C CYS A 59 8.07 2.82 -8.86
N CYS A 60 7.83 3.87 -8.09
CA CYS A 60 7.48 3.74 -6.67
C CYS A 60 5.99 4.01 -6.51
N ILE A 61 5.26 3.01 -6.02
CA ILE A 61 3.83 3.10 -5.75
C ILE A 61 3.67 2.99 -4.24
N THR A 62 3.14 4.05 -3.63
CA THR A 62 3.02 4.12 -2.17
C THR A 62 1.60 4.43 -1.77
N VAL A 63 1.08 3.69 -0.81
CA VAL A 63 -0.20 3.97 -0.17
C VAL A 63 0.08 4.14 1.32
N SER A 64 -0.32 5.29 1.86
CA SER A 64 -0.12 5.62 3.26
C SER A 64 -1.46 5.98 3.88
N ASN A 65 -1.75 5.49 5.08
CA ASN A 65 -2.92 5.91 5.82
C ASN A 65 -2.51 6.40 7.20
N GLU A 66 -3.23 7.40 7.71
CA GLU A 66 -3.00 7.84 9.08
C GLU A 66 -3.17 6.65 10.01
N HIS A 67 -2.27 6.52 10.96
CA HIS A 67 -2.29 5.39 11.89
C HIS A 67 -1.44 5.74 13.09
N ASP A 68 -1.73 5.10 14.21
CA ASP A 68 -0.83 5.14 15.34
C ASP A 68 0.47 4.44 14.95
N ARG A 69 1.57 4.84 15.58
CA ARG A 69 2.86 4.26 15.26
C ARG A 69 2.85 2.76 15.50
N ILE A 70 3.29 2.00 14.51
CA ILE A 70 3.39 0.55 14.59
C ILE A 70 4.83 0.17 14.93
N ALA A 71 5.01 -0.72 15.89
CA ALA A 71 6.34 -1.14 16.31
C ALA A 71 7.04 -1.90 15.18
N TYR A 72 8.35 -1.68 15.05
CA TYR A 72 9.15 -2.29 13.99
C TYR A 72 9.06 -3.82 13.99
N ASP A 73 9.01 -4.45 15.16
CA ASP A 73 8.95 -5.89 15.26
C ASP A 73 7.62 -6.48 14.79
N GLU A 74 6.61 -5.64 14.54
CA GLU A 74 5.33 -6.07 13.98
C GLU A 74 5.32 -6.04 12.46
N TYR A 75 6.32 -5.44 11.82
CA TYR A 75 6.31 -5.25 10.36
C TYR A 75 6.24 -6.56 9.59
N SER A 76 6.96 -7.58 10.04
CA SER A 76 6.98 -8.87 9.35
C SER A 76 5.61 -9.55 9.32
N HIS A 77 4.78 -9.27 10.32
CA HIS A 77 3.44 -9.86 10.41
C HIS A 77 2.54 -9.44 9.24
N PHE A 78 2.78 -8.27 8.67
CA PHE A 78 1.98 -7.81 7.55
C PHE A 78 2.11 -8.71 6.32
N PHE A 79 3.16 -9.51 6.26
CA PHE A 79 3.39 -10.44 5.16
C PHE A 79 3.04 -11.88 5.50
N ASP A 80 2.50 -12.14 6.69
CA ASP A 80 2.06 -13.48 7.07
C ASP A 80 0.74 -13.82 6.36
N PRO A 81 0.63 -15.02 5.77
CA PRO A 81 -0.63 -15.41 5.12
C PRO A 81 -1.84 -15.38 6.05
N ASP A 82 -1.61 -15.65 7.34
CA ASP A 82 -2.68 -15.70 8.33
C ASP A 82 -2.97 -14.36 8.98
N PHE A 83 -2.23 -13.32 8.63
CA PHE A 83 -2.40 -12.02 9.25
C PHE A 83 -3.74 -11.39 8.91
N SER A 84 -4.32 -11.72 7.75
CA SER A 84 -5.57 -11.12 7.33
C SER A 84 -6.72 -11.59 8.20
N SER A 85 -7.10 -10.78 9.16
CA SER A 85 -8.28 -11.02 9.99
C SER A 85 -9.56 -10.53 9.33
N ARG A 86 -9.49 -10.10 8.09
CA ARG A 86 -10.58 -9.41 7.42
C ARG A 86 -11.60 -10.32 6.75
N GLY A 87 -11.50 -11.62 6.99
CA GLY A 87 -12.48 -12.56 6.52
C GLY A 87 -12.24 -13.05 5.09
N GLU A 88 -12.96 -14.09 4.73
CA GLU A 88 -12.87 -14.72 3.42
C GLU A 88 -13.42 -13.81 2.33
N GLY A 89 -12.88 -13.94 1.13
CA GLY A 89 -13.32 -13.16 -0.02
C GLY A 89 -12.75 -11.75 -0.08
N ARG A 90 -11.94 -11.39 0.89
CA ARG A 90 -11.22 -10.12 0.86
C ARG A 90 -10.06 -10.20 -0.12
N GLY A 91 -9.54 -9.05 -0.49
CA GLY A 91 -8.40 -8.97 -1.39
C GLY A 91 -7.24 -9.86 -0.95
N LEU A 92 -6.33 -10.11 -1.86
CA LEU A 92 -5.29 -11.13 -1.69
C LEU A 92 -4.18 -10.74 -0.71
N GLY A 93 -4.20 -9.52 -0.20
CA GLY A 93 -3.30 -9.08 0.85
C GLY A 93 -1.84 -8.91 0.43
N LEU A 94 -1.03 -8.47 1.40
CA LEU A 94 0.36 -8.14 1.14
C LEU A 94 1.23 -9.35 0.74
N PRO A 95 1.04 -10.56 1.27
CA PRO A 95 1.82 -11.70 0.81
C PRO A 95 1.69 -11.95 -0.69
N TYR A 96 0.50 -11.80 -1.24
CA TYR A 96 0.26 -11.97 -2.67
C TYR A 96 0.94 -10.87 -3.47
N ILE A 97 0.80 -9.62 -3.05
CA ILE A 97 1.44 -8.48 -3.70
C ILE A 97 2.95 -8.67 -3.72
N ARG A 98 3.51 -9.13 -2.61
CA ARG A 98 4.95 -9.39 -2.50
C ARG A 98 5.41 -10.41 -3.52
N LYS A 99 4.63 -11.47 -3.74
CA LYS A 99 4.96 -12.49 -4.74
C LYS A 99 5.03 -11.89 -6.15
N ILE A 100 4.04 -11.08 -6.50
CA ILE A 100 4.03 -10.41 -7.80
C ILE A 100 5.24 -9.50 -7.94
N VAL A 101 5.45 -8.66 -6.96
CA VAL A 101 6.53 -7.67 -6.98
C VAL A 101 7.89 -8.36 -7.14
N LYS A 102 8.12 -9.43 -6.39
CA LYS A 102 9.37 -10.18 -6.48
C LYS A 102 9.55 -10.85 -7.84
N ARG A 103 8.47 -11.36 -8.42
CA ARG A 103 8.51 -11.98 -9.75
C ARG A 103 9.08 -11.01 -10.79
N TYR A 104 8.76 -9.74 -10.67
CA TYR A 104 9.18 -8.71 -11.62
C TYR A 104 10.40 -7.91 -11.14
N GLY A 105 11.13 -8.46 -10.18
CA GLY A 105 12.40 -7.86 -9.76
C GLY A 105 12.29 -6.66 -8.86
N GLY A 106 11.11 -6.41 -8.29
CA GLY A 106 10.89 -5.28 -7.41
C GLY A 106 10.98 -5.62 -5.93
N THR A 107 10.69 -4.64 -5.10
CA THR A 107 10.67 -4.78 -3.65
C THR A 107 9.41 -4.14 -3.08
N ILE A 108 9.02 -4.60 -1.90
CA ILE A 108 7.92 -4.02 -1.14
C ILE A 108 8.38 -3.77 0.29
N GLN A 109 8.05 -2.61 0.83
CA GLN A 109 8.45 -2.19 2.17
C GLN A 109 7.27 -1.58 2.89
N VAL A 110 7.25 -1.75 4.20
CA VAL A 110 6.25 -1.12 5.07
C VAL A 110 6.98 -0.31 6.14
N GLY A 111 6.31 0.70 6.67
CA GLY A 111 6.89 1.48 7.73
C GLY A 111 6.07 2.68 8.13
N ASN A 112 6.43 3.26 9.27
CA ASN A 112 5.85 4.52 9.72
C ASN A 112 6.54 5.67 9.01
N ILE A 113 5.76 6.67 8.61
CA ILE A 113 6.31 7.92 8.08
C ILE A 113 5.59 9.09 8.73
N ALA A 114 6.30 10.18 8.88
CA ALA A 114 5.73 11.41 9.42
C ALA A 114 5.38 12.34 8.26
N LEU A 115 4.11 12.66 8.12
CA LEU A 115 3.59 13.57 7.10
C LEU A 115 2.60 14.49 7.76
N LYS A 116 2.59 15.77 7.39
CA LYS A 116 1.62 16.74 7.89
C LYS A 116 1.52 16.73 9.42
N LYS A 117 2.64 16.52 10.10
CA LYS A 117 2.73 16.47 11.57
C LYS A 117 1.96 15.30 12.20
N LYS A 118 1.69 14.27 11.41
CA LYS A 118 0.98 13.06 11.87
C LYS A 118 1.78 11.84 11.50
N ASN A 119 1.46 10.72 12.14
CA ASN A 119 2.04 9.45 11.76
C ASN A 119 1.16 8.77 10.72
N TYR A 120 1.79 8.27 9.67
CA TYR A 120 1.14 7.45 8.65
C TYR A 120 1.85 6.11 8.61
N PHE A 121 1.11 5.05 8.37
CA PHE A 121 1.70 3.77 8.04
C PHE A 121 1.68 3.61 6.52
N SER A 122 2.83 3.29 5.97
CA SER A 122 3.05 3.33 4.53
C SER A 122 3.43 1.96 4.00
N VAL A 123 2.86 1.61 2.85
CA VAL A 123 3.27 0.43 2.08
C VAL A 123 3.79 0.94 0.74
N SER A 124 5.03 0.62 0.43
CA SER A 124 5.70 1.11 -0.79
C SER A 124 6.17 -0.06 -1.65
N VAL A 125 5.82 0.00 -2.92
CA VAL A 125 6.25 -0.96 -3.94
C VAL A 125 7.19 -0.24 -4.89
N HIS A 126 8.38 -0.82 -5.08
CA HIS A 126 9.37 -0.35 -6.07
C HIS A 126 9.46 -1.40 -7.17
N ILE A 127 9.09 -1.04 -8.36
CA ILE A 127 8.98 -2.04 -9.43
C ILE A 127 9.35 -1.50 -10.83
#